data_5cd032f059d49f7323d0fcbe6854e5ee
#
_entry.id   5cd032f059d49f7323d0fcbe6854e5ee
#
_cell.length_a   1.000
_cell.length_b   1.000
_cell.length_c   1.000
_cell.angle_alpha   90.00
_cell.angle_beta   90.00
_cell.angle_gamma   90.00
#
_symmetry.space_group_name_H-M   'P 1'
#
loop_
_entity.id
_entity.type
_entity.pdbx_description
1 polymer ?
#
loop_
_entity_poly.entity_id
_entity_poly.type
_entity_poly.pdbx_seq_one_letter_code
_entity_poly.pdbx_strand_id
1 'polypeptide(L)'
;MKIKFLLVLVFLAHICHAQIEGTWNGEVDIQTMKLPVVLKIKKGPEGYTSLLNSPKQSKDDIPVDKTAFSNNELSFDIKKINASYKGIFKEDHFEGNLNQNGKILPLNLFRNLPVSKNTEAQYLNGKAINKEKIDDFLNYISSKNQGIGSVSIFRNGVQEYHKDFGQSQLKNVTFDKDTQYQIGSISKMITAVMLMQLVENGKLKLNDKLSKYYPEIPNAQKITIHQMLNHTSGLGDYVGEPKDNWLFGKAVGDKAIIAEIKKLGVSFEPGKKTRYSNSAYFLLSRILEKLSGKPYNVILKENILEKAGMKHTFSVLDNPKNVFKSYQFTDGSWKEVADFDFHNCIGLGDITSTTEDMNTFMDALFNGKFIKKETLDMMIFNKEEQFFGTGIMKVPFYNIIAYGHGGDTAGSHSILTYEPTDKLSFAVTVNGENLAHNDLYVGILNQLYGRDYQYPSFDTKSDAELEKYAGEYQTEEIPIPLTVFSKDGILYAQGTGQPEFPLENIEKNKYRFEQADIVILFIPESKQMQLIQNGKTYLLNKK
;
A
#
# COMPACT_ATOMS: atom_id res chain seq x y z
N MET A 1 40.96 74.60 -24.64
CA MET A 1 41.37 73.18 -24.57
C MET A 1 40.47 72.50 -23.58
N LYS A 2 39.43 71.75 -24.05
CA LYS A 2 38.46 71.07 -23.19
C LYS A 2 38.79 69.56 -23.16
N ILE A 3 39.26 69.10 -22.01
CA ILE A 3 39.53 67.67 -21.75
C ILE A 3 38.21 66.98 -21.43
N LYS A 4 37.79 66.05 -22.30
CA LYS A 4 36.64 65.15 -22.06
C LYS A 4 37.13 63.97 -21.26
N PHE A 5 36.63 63.83 -19.99
CA PHE A 5 36.77 62.60 -19.21
C PHE A 5 35.79 61.57 -19.71
N LEU A 6 36.31 60.45 -20.20
CA LEU A 6 35.53 59.26 -20.59
C LEU A 6 35.41 58.35 -19.35
N LEU A 7 34.24 58.29 -18.72
CA LEU A 7 33.95 57.35 -17.64
C LEU A 7 33.65 55.98 -18.28
N VAL A 8 34.56 55.03 -18.11
CA VAL A 8 34.32 53.63 -18.44
C VAL A 8 33.63 52.96 -17.27
N LEU A 9 32.31 52.72 -17.38
CA LEU A 9 31.56 51.89 -16.45
C LEU A 9 31.86 50.41 -16.72
N VAL A 10 32.69 49.83 -15.87
CA VAL A 10 32.89 48.36 -15.88
C VAL A 10 31.68 47.73 -15.15
N PHE A 11 30.78 47.15 -15.92
CA PHE A 11 29.73 46.29 -15.37
C PHE A 11 30.39 44.99 -14.88
N LEU A 12 30.67 44.88 -13.62
CA LEU A 12 30.97 43.62 -12.94
C LEU A 12 29.65 42.84 -12.84
N ALA A 13 29.44 41.96 -13.81
CA ALA A 13 28.41 40.93 -13.69
C ALA A 13 28.80 40.00 -12.53
N HIS A 14 28.22 40.25 -11.37
CA HIS A 14 28.26 39.27 -10.28
C HIS A 14 27.47 38.06 -10.74
N ILE A 15 28.16 37.01 -11.16
CA ILE A 15 27.58 35.68 -11.30
C ILE A 15 27.28 35.23 -9.89
N CYS A 16 26.05 35.46 -9.44
CA CYS A 16 25.54 34.95 -8.17
C CYS A 16 25.43 33.43 -8.33
N HIS A 17 26.50 32.71 -8.01
CA HIS A 17 26.41 31.25 -7.87
C HIS A 17 25.51 31.00 -6.66
N ALA A 18 24.34 30.44 -6.90
CA ALA A 18 23.44 30.06 -5.83
C ALA A 18 24.18 29.12 -4.86
N GLN A 19 24.41 29.58 -3.64
CA GLN A 19 25.06 28.80 -2.61
C GLN A 19 24.04 27.79 -2.10
N ILE A 20 24.15 26.53 -2.54
CA ILE A 20 23.20 25.48 -2.16
C ILE A 20 23.50 24.85 -0.80
N GLU A 21 24.62 25.21 -0.17
CA GLU A 21 25.00 24.73 1.15
C GLU A 21 23.96 25.09 2.21
N GLY A 22 23.70 24.17 3.14
CA GLY A 22 22.75 24.30 4.25
C GLY A 22 21.62 23.29 4.21
N THR A 23 20.55 23.58 4.93
CA THR A 23 19.40 22.71 5.08
C THR A 23 18.29 23.09 4.11
N TRP A 24 17.76 22.07 3.45
CA TRP A 24 16.63 22.15 2.54
C TRP A 24 15.52 21.25 3.04
N ASN A 25 14.29 21.73 3.02
CA ASN A 25 13.12 21.03 3.54
C ASN A 25 12.11 20.82 2.42
N GLY A 26 11.55 19.63 2.34
CA GLY A 26 10.51 19.29 1.38
C GLY A 26 9.50 18.32 1.99
N GLU A 27 8.47 18.02 1.23
CA GLU A 27 7.47 17.02 1.60
C GLU A 27 7.18 16.14 0.39
N VAL A 28 7.20 14.84 0.60
CA VAL A 28 6.74 13.86 -0.38
C VAL A 28 5.32 13.45 -0.02
N ASP A 29 4.40 13.59 -0.94
CA ASP A 29 3.02 13.10 -0.79
C ASP A 29 2.95 11.63 -1.23
N ILE A 30 2.63 10.74 -0.30
CA ILE A 30 2.44 9.32 -0.55
C ILE A 30 0.94 8.96 -0.56
N GLN A 31 0.09 9.91 -0.93
CA GLN A 31 -1.37 9.80 -1.08
C GLN A 31 -2.15 9.60 0.23
N THR A 32 -1.52 9.12 1.28
CA THR A 32 -2.16 8.94 2.61
C THR A 32 -1.57 9.85 3.67
N MET A 33 -0.37 10.37 3.43
CA MET A 33 0.28 11.33 4.31
C MET A 33 1.38 12.08 3.56
N LYS A 34 1.76 13.24 4.10
CA LYS A 34 2.97 13.93 3.70
C LYS A 34 4.14 13.53 4.59
N LEU A 35 5.19 13.04 3.96
CA LEU A 35 6.44 12.70 4.62
C LEU A 35 7.40 13.89 4.49
N PRO A 36 7.77 14.55 5.59
CA PRO A 36 8.79 15.58 5.54
C PRO A 36 10.14 14.98 5.19
N VAL A 37 10.86 15.66 4.32
CA VAL A 37 12.20 15.32 3.87
C VAL A 37 13.13 16.50 4.19
N VAL A 38 14.24 16.21 4.84
CA VAL A 38 15.26 17.20 5.19
C VAL A 38 16.58 16.80 4.53
N LEU A 39 17.06 17.62 3.62
CA LEU A 39 18.35 17.44 2.94
C LEU A 39 19.36 18.46 3.50
N LYS A 40 20.44 17.98 4.08
CA LYS A 40 21.53 18.81 4.62
C LYS A 40 22.71 18.75 3.65
N ILE A 41 23.04 19.84 2.99
CA ILE A 41 24.14 19.91 2.00
C ILE A 41 25.33 20.68 2.61
N LYS A 42 26.54 20.13 2.44
CA LYS A 42 27.81 20.75 2.79
C LYS A 42 28.73 20.81 1.57
N LYS A 43 29.46 21.90 1.42
CA LYS A 43 30.50 22.04 0.41
C LYS A 43 31.85 21.65 1.03
N GLY A 44 32.56 20.72 0.38
CA GLY A 44 33.89 20.30 0.75
C GLY A 44 34.90 20.56 -0.38
N PRO A 45 36.18 20.24 -0.15
CA PRO A 45 37.23 20.42 -1.18
C PRO A 45 36.99 19.65 -2.48
N GLU A 46 36.36 18.48 -2.40
CA GLU A 46 36.08 17.59 -3.51
C GLU A 46 34.65 17.73 -4.09
N GLY A 47 33.87 18.72 -3.64
CA GLY A 47 32.50 18.96 -4.10
C GLY A 47 31.48 18.95 -2.97
N TYR A 48 30.23 18.61 -3.31
CA TYR A 48 29.15 18.59 -2.36
C TYR A 48 28.96 17.21 -1.74
N THR A 49 28.68 17.20 -0.43
CA THR A 49 28.21 16.01 0.31
C THR A 49 26.88 16.33 0.95
N SER A 50 26.02 15.32 1.15
CA SER A 50 24.75 15.55 1.81
C SER A 50 24.28 14.39 2.68
N LEU A 51 23.34 14.72 3.57
CA LEU A 51 22.62 13.79 4.43
C LEU A 51 21.14 14.01 4.21
N LEU A 52 20.39 12.93 4.05
CA LEU A 52 18.92 12.97 3.94
C LEU A 52 18.31 12.40 5.24
N ASN A 53 17.23 13.03 5.69
CA ASN A 53 16.43 12.55 6.81
C ASN A 53 14.94 12.67 6.46
N SER A 54 14.15 11.70 6.93
CA SER A 54 12.68 11.80 6.96
C SER A 54 12.21 11.68 8.42
N PRO A 55 11.98 12.79 9.12
CA PRO A 55 11.79 12.81 10.58
C PRO A 55 10.60 11.99 11.08
N LYS A 56 9.57 11.77 10.23
CA LYS A 56 8.44 10.89 10.56
C LYS A 56 8.74 9.40 10.42
N GLN A 57 9.83 9.04 9.73
CA GLN A 57 10.20 7.62 9.50
C GLN A 57 11.39 7.19 10.34
N SER A 58 12.36 8.07 10.57
CA SER A 58 13.57 7.77 11.34
C SER A 58 14.18 9.03 11.93
N LYS A 59 14.84 8.89 13.09
CA LYS A 59 15.66 9.96 13.69
C LYS A 59 17.07 10.02 13.07
N ASP A 60 17.46 8.98 12.34
CA ASP A 60 18.82 8.85 11.80
C ASP A 60 18.91 9.52 10.43
N ASP A 61 20.00 10.26 10.23
CA ASP A 61 20.38 10.78 8.92
C ASP A 61 20.91 9.63 8.03
N ILE A 62 20.49 9.61 6.77
CA ILE A 62 20.97 8.68 5.76
C ILE A 62 22.04 9.37 4.94
N PRO A 63 23.29 8.84 4.90
CA PRO A 63 24.32 9.37 4.01
C PRO A 63 23.90 9.26 2.54
N VAL A 64 24.09 10.32 1.78
CA VAL A 64 23.86 10.37 0.36
C VAL A 64 25.17 9.93 -0.34
N ASP A 65 25.09 8.94 -1.25
CA ASP A 65 26.27 8.36 -1.90
C ASP A 65 26.94 9.33 -2.88
N LYS A 66 26.12 10.16 -3.56
CA LYS A 66 26.61 11.15 -4.52
C LYS A 66 25.72 12.38 -4.49
N THR A 67 26.33 13.57 -4.45
CA THR A 67 25.62 14.86 -4.55
C THR A 67 26.33 15.72 -5.57
N ALA A 68 25.58 16.25 -6.55
CA ALA A 68 26.12 17.13 -7.57
C ALA A 68 25.20 18.33 -7.79
N PHE A 69 25.81 19.49 -8.07
CA PHE A 69 25.10 20.70 -8.46
C PHE A 69 25.83 21.36 -9.63
N SER A 70 25.18 21.43 -10.77
CA SER A 70 25.70 22.10 -11.97
C SER A 70 24.55 22.60 -12.83
N ASN A 71 24.73 23.71 -13.53
CA ASN A 71 23.71 24.28 -14.42
C ASN A 71 22.34 24.46 -13.75
N ASN A 72 22.33 24.91 -12.49
CA ASN A 72 21.13 25.03 -11.64
C ASN A 72 20.39 23.70 -11.35
N GLU A 73 20.95 22.56 -11.70
CA GLU A 73 20.39 21.24 -11.36
C GLU A 73 21.10 20.66 -10.15
N LEU A 74 20.32 20.33 -9.10
CA LEU A 74 20.73 19.50 -7.97
C LEU A 74 20.36 18.06 -8.27
N SER A 75 21.33 17.16 -8.15
CA SER A 75 21.08 15.72 -8.21
C SER A 75 21.76 14.99 -7.04
N PHE A 76 21.14 13.92 -6.56
CA PHE A 76 21.75 13.05 -5.57
C PHE A 76 21.22 11.60 -5.65
N ASP A 77 22.06 10.65 -5.22
CA ASP A 77 21.76 9.23 -5.21
C ASP A 77 21.94 8.64 -3.81
N ILE A 78 21.03 7.75 -3.40
CA ILE A 78 21.05 7.06 -2.09
C ILE A 78 20.83 5.56 -2.32
N LYS A 79 21.92 4.81 -2.44
CA LYS A 79 21.86 3.36 -2.73
C LYS A 79 21.16 2.56 -1.64
N LYS A 80 21.35 2.97 -0.38
CA LYS A 80 20.78 2.28 0.80
C LYS A 80 19.26 2.11 0.73
N ILE A 81 18.56 3.05 0.10
CA ILE A 81 17.10 3.07 -0.02
C ILE A 81 16.63 3.05 -1.48
N ASN A 82 17.54 2.76 -2.40
CA ASN A 82 17.30 2.76 -3.86
C ASN A 82 16.55 4.03 -4.30
N ALA A 83 17.10 5.21 -3.94
CA ALA A 83 16.50 6.49 -4.24
C ALA A 83 17.46 7.41 -4.99
N SER A 84 16.91 8.22 -5.88
CA SER A 84 17.63 9.30 -6.57
C SER A 84 16.75 10.54 -6.68
N TYR A 85 17.37 11.70 -6.74
CA TYR A 85 16.69 12.99 -6.89
C TYR A 85 17.28 13.80 -8.01
N LYS A 86 16.43 14.52 -8.74
CA LYS A 86 16.80 15.60 -9.65
C LYS A 86 15.85 16.76 -9.50
N GLY A 87 16.38 17.96 -9.36
CA GLY A 87 15.60 19.19 -9.26
C GLY A 87 16.34 20.41 -9.79
N ILE A 88 15.59 21.29 -10.40
CA ILE A 88 16.10 22.54 -10.97
C ILE A 88 15.90 23.68 -9.95
N PHE A 89 16.94 24.44 -9.70
CA PHE A 89 16.87 25.62 -8.85
C PHE A 89 16.11 26.73 -9.56
N LYS A 90 15.02 27.18 -8.95
CA LYS A 90 14.17 28.28 -9.41
C LYS A 90 13.97 29.26 -8.26
N GLU A 91 14.30 30.53 -8.54
CA GLU A 91 14.16 31.64 -7.57
C GLU A 91 14.84 31.34 -6.22
N ASP A 92 14.17 30.62 -5.30
CA ASP A 92 14.62 30.38 -3.93
C ASP A 92 14.50 28.89 -3.50
N HIS A 93 14.07 28.01 -4.40
CA HIS A 93 13.83 26.58 -4.13
C HIS A 93 14.23 25.68 -5.28
N PHE A 94 14.25 24.37 -5.03
CA PHE A 94 14.39 23.36 -6.09
C PHE A 94 13.01 22.78 -6.43
N GLU A 95 12.64 22.79 -7.70
CA GLU A 95 11.52 22.00 -8.23
C GLU A 95 12.07 20.70 -8.79
N GLY A 96 11.64 19.57 -8.24
CA GLY A 96 12.21 18.29 -8.62
C GLY A 96 11.38 17.07 -8.26
N ASN A 97 11.98 15.92 -8.56
CA ASN A 97 11.37 14.62 -8.30
C ASN A 97 12.37 13.73 -7.55
N LEU A 98 11.84 13.03 -6.55
CA LEU A 98 12.50 11.91 -5.89
C LEU A 98 12.02 10.63 -6.58
N ASN A 99 12.94 9.85 -7.13
CA ASN A 99 12.65 8.49 -7.58
C ASN A 99 13.06 7.53 -6.46
N GLN A 100 12.15 6.72 -5.99
CA GLN A 100 12.45 5.68 -5.00
C GLN A 100 11.80 4.37 -5.43
N ASN A 101 12.62 3.32 -5.63
CA ASN A 101 12.17 2.01 -6.12
C ASN A 101 11.35 2.10 -7.41
N GLY A 102 11.74 3.01 -8.34
CA GLY A 102 11.03 3.23 -9.60
C GLY A 102 9.81 4.18 -9.50
N LYS A 103 9.30 4.46 -8.30
CA LYS A 103 8.20 5.40 -8.09
C LYS A 103 8.72 6.84 -8.09
N ILE A 104 8.18 7.66 -9.01
CA ILE A 104 8.52 9.09 -9.10
C ILE A 104 7.58 9.87 -8.19
N LEU A 105 8.16 10.57 -7.23
CA LEU A 105 7.46 11.37 -6.24
C LEU A 105 7.88 12.84 -6.39
N PRO A 106 6.98 13.77 -6.68
CA PRO A 106 7.31 15.18 -6.68
C PRO A 106 7.88 15.60 -5.33
N LEU A 107 9.05 16.24 -5.36
CA LEU A 107 9.72 16.74 -4.17
C LEU A 107 10.36 18.10 -4.47
N ASN A 108 9.72 19.16 -4.02
CA ASN A 108 10.31 20.49 -4.05
C ASN A 108 11.03 20.74 -2.72
N LEU A 109 12.23 21.32 -2.80
CA LEU A 109 13.09 21.57 -1.64
C LEU A 109 13.24 23.07 -1.41
N PHE A 110 12.83 23.54 -0.22
CA PHE A 110 12.81 24.93 0.20
C PHE A 110 13.76 25.14 1.38
N ARG A 111 14.31 26.35 1.53
CA ARG A 111 14.99 26.75 2.78
C ARG A 111 14.02 26.76 3.95
N ASN A 112 12.85 27.35 3.74
CA ASN A 112 11.72 27.32 4.66
C ASN A 112 10.52 26.76 3.90
N LEU A 113 9.92 25.69 4.39
CA LEU A 113 8.72 25.12 3.76
C LEU A 113 7.61 26.17 3.70
N PRO A 114 7.02 26.41 2.54
CA PRO A 114 5.83 27.23 2.46
C PRO A 114 4.70 26.57 3.26
N VAL A 115 3.94 27.36 4.01
CA VAL A 115 2.76 26.86 4.73
C VAL A 115 1.73 26.45 3.67
N SER A 116 1.62 25.15 3.41
CA SER A 116 0.65 24.62 2.46
C SER A 116 -0.75 24.74 3.06
N LYS A 117 -1.66 25.45 2.38
CA LYS A 117 -3.04 25.64 2.82
C LYS A 117 -3.92 24.38 2.70
N ASN A 118 -3.44 23.28 2.12
CA ASN A 118 -4.30 22.15 1.73
C ASN A 118 -3.71 20.76 2.07
N THR A 119 -2.99 20.64 3.18
CA THR A 119 -2.28 19.39 3.53
C THR A 119 -3.01 18.50 4.52
N GLU A 120 -4.07 18.99 5.14
CA GLU A 120 -4.81 18.27 6.18
C GLU A 120 -6.18 17.83 5.65
N ALA A 121 -6.56 16.60 5.93
CA ALA A 121 -7.95 16.17 5.82
C ALA A 121 -8.72 16.77 7.01
N GLN A 122 -9.93 17.23 6.77
CA GLN A 122 -10.77 17.76 7.84
C GLN A 122 -11.71 16.66 8.33
N TYR A 123 -11.76 16.46 9.65
CA TYR A 123 -12.80 15.62 10.25
C TYR A 123 -14.17 16.13 9.85
N LEU A 124 -15.11 15.23 9.71
CA LEU A 124 -16.48 15.59 9.31
C LEU A 124 -17.20 16.41 10.37
N ASN A 125 -16.87 16.18 11.67
CA ASN A 125 -17.45 16.93 12.78
C ASN A 125 -19.00 17.03 12.71
N GLY A 126 -19.63 15.89 12.42
CA GLY A 126 -21.09 15.79 12.28
C GLY A 126 -21.66 16.23 10.93
N LYS A 127 -20.84 16.74 9.99
CA LYS A 127 -21.31 17.04 8.62
C LYS A 127 -21.68 15.74 7.89
N ALA A 128 -22.70 15.78 7.08
CA ALA A 128 -23.07 14.67 6.20
C ALA A 128 -21.93 14.35 5.21
N ILE A 129 -21.76 13.08 4.89
CA ILE A 129 -20.86 12.66 3.80
C ILE A 129 -21.42 13.09 2.44
N ASN A 130 -20.54 13.41 1.52
CA ASN A 130 -20.94 13.74 0.16
C ASN A 130 -21.09 12.46 -0.67
N LYS A 131 -22.27 11.84 -0.61
CA LYS A 131 -22.58 10.59 -1.32
C LYS A 131 -22.44 10.73 -2.83
N GLU A 132 -22.86 11.86 -3.39
CA GLU A 132 -22.79 12.14 -4.83
C GLU A 132 -21.34 12.11 -5.35
N LYS A 133 -20.40 12.75 -4.64
CA LYS A 133 -18.99 12.70 -5.02
C LYS A 133 -18.40 11.29 -4.95
N ILE A 134 -18.79 10.49 -3.95
CA ILE A 134 -18.36 9.09 -3.86
C ILE A 134 -18.96 8.30 -5.03
N ASP A 135 -20.25 8.52 -5.34
CA ASP A 135 -20.93 7.90 -6.49
C ASP A 135 -20.24 8.25 -7.81
N ASP A 136 -19.94 9.51 -8.04
CA ASP A 136 -19.27 9.99 -9.25
C ASP A 136 -17.91 9.32 -9.44
N PHE A 137 -17.11 9.22 -8.37
CA PHE A 137 -15.82 8.55 -8.41
C PHE A 137 -15.96 7.06 -8.72
N LEU A 138 -16.84 6.33 -8.02
CA LEU A 138 -17.04 4.89 -8.23
C LEU A 138 -17.64 4.58 -9.61
N ASN A 139 -18.54 5.43 -10.10
CA ASN A 139 -19.08 5.33 -11.46
C ASN A 139 -17.99 5.56 -12.51
N TYR A 140 -17.12 6.55 -12.29
CA TYR A 140 -15.97 6.79 -13.16
C TYR A 140 -15.04 5.57 -13.22
N ILE A 141 -14.63 5.03 -12.06
CA ILE A 141 -13.77 3.83 -11.96
C ILE A 141 -14.42 2.64 -12.68
N SER A 142 -15.71 2.39 -12.42
CA SER A 142 -16.45 1.31 -13.06
C SER A 142 -16.53 1.49 -14.58
N SER A 143 -16.89 2.69 -15.05
CA SER A 143 -17.03 2.96 -16.49
C SER A 143 -15.75 2.76 -17.29
N LYS A 144 -14.60 2.84 -16.62
CA LYS A 144 -13.27 2.66 -17.22
C LYS A 144 -12.70 1.25 -16.99
N ASN A 145 -13.49 0.30 -16.49
CA ASN A 145 -13.03 -1.06 -16.13
C ASN A 145 -11.84 -1.06 -15.15
N GLN A 146 -11.87 -0.18 -14.15
CA GLN A 146 -10.74 -0.01 -13.23
C GLN A 146 -10.94 -0.73 -11.90
N GLY A 147 -12.16 -1.14 -11.58
CA GLY A 147 -12.42 -1.86 -10.33
C GLY A 147 -13.82 -2.45 -10.24
N ILE A 148 -13.91 -3.55 -9.48
CA ILE A 148 -15.18 -4.19 -9.08
C ILE A 148 -15.12 -4.40 -7.57
N GLY A 149 -16.15 -4.03 -6.85
CA GLY A 149 -16.15 -4.20 -5.41
C GLY A 149 -17.40 -3.66 -4.72
N SER A 150 -17.31 -3.55 -3.40
CA SER A 150 -18.37 -3.03 -2.54
C SER A 150 -17.78 -2.07 -1.52
N VAL A 151 -18.48 -0.99 -1.23
CA VAL A 151 -18.11 -0.02 -0.19
C VAL A 151 -19.29 0.25 0.72
N SER A 152 -19.04 0.28 2.03
CA SER A 152 -20.01 0.67 3.03
C SER A 152 -19.36 1.59 4.06
N ILE A 153 -20.12 2.62 4.49
CA ILE A 153 -19.67 3.60 5.49
C ILE A 153 -20.76 3.72 6.55
N PHE A 154 -20.36 3.46 7.80
CA PHE A 154 -21.23 3.65 8.96
C PHE A 154 -20.71 4.81 9.79
N ARG A 155 -21.63 5.51 10.42
CA ARG A 155 -21.32 6.47 11.45
C ARG A 155 -22.13 6.17 12.70
N ASN A 156 -21.45 6.03 13.83
CA ASN A 156 -22.07 5.73 15.12
C ASN A 156 -23.05 4.53 15.04
N GLY A 157 -22.64 3.46 14.32
CA GLY A 157 -23.40 2.23 14.11
C GLY A 157 -24.54 2.31 13.10
N VAL A 158 -24.72 3.45 12.42
CA VAL A 158 -25.76 3.65 11.40
C VAL A 158 -25.12 3.72 10.01
N GLN A 159 -25.63 2.91 9.09
CA GLN A 159 -25.21 2.95 7.69
C GLN A 159 -25.58 4.28 7.05
N GLU A 160 -24.57 5.09 6.70
CA GLU A 160 -24.78 6.32 5.94
C GLU A 160 -24.64 6.12 4.43
N TYR A 161 -23.82 5.15 4.02
CA TYR A 161 -23.56 4.90 2.60
C TYR A 161 -23.31 3.43 2.34
N HIS A 162 -23.79 2.95 1.19
CA HIS A 162 -23.42 1.65 0.60
C HIS A 162 -23.50 1.74 -0.92
N LYS A 163 -22.55 1.11 -1.60
CA LYS A 163 -22.59 0.95 -3.04
C LYS A 163 -21.72 -0.23 -3.50
N ASP A 164 -22.33 -1.07 -4.34
CA ASP A 164 -21.63 -2.02 -5.19
C ASP A 164 -21.23 -1.33 -6.49
N PHE A 165 -20.03 -1.58 -6.99
CA PHE A 165 -19.51 -0.94 -8.18
C PHE A 165 -18.80 -1.94 -9.10
N GLY A 166 -19.02 -1.82 -10.40
CA GLY A 166 -18.36 -2.61 -11.44
C GLY A 166 -18.95 -3.99 -11.72
N GLN A 167 -19.82 -4.55 -10.88
CA GLN A 167 -20.39 -5.89 -11.07
C GLN A 167 -21.19 -6.04 -12.38
N SER A 168 -21.82 -4.96 -12.85
CA SER A 168 -22.56 -4.95 -14.12
C SER A 168 -21.68 -5.22 -15.36
N GLN A 169 -20.36 -5.15 -15.22
CA GLN A 169 -19.39 -5.47 -16.27
C GLN A 169 -19.14 -6.98 -16.41
N LEU A 170 -19.55 -7.76 -15.40
CA LEU A 170 -19.41 -9.21 -15.40
C LEU A 170 -20.63 -9.86 -16.07
N LYS A 171 -20.37 -10.90 -16.86
CA LYS A 171 -21.42 -11.69 -17.48
C LYS A 171 -21.79 -12.88 -16.59
N ASN A 172 -23.08 -13.13 -16.43
CA ASN A 172 -23.60 -14.29 -15.70
C ASN A 172 -23.15 -14.39 -14.23
N VAL A 173 -22.91 -13.26 -13.58
CA VAL A 173 -22.59 -13.21 -12.16
C VAL A 173 -23.83 -12.64 -11.43
N THR A 174 -24.27 -13.38 -10.42
CA THR A 174 -25.33 -12.94 -9.51
C THR A 174 -24.69 -12.42 -8.24
N PHE A 175 -25.20 -11.32 -7.74
CA PHE A 175 -24.85 -10.75 -6.44
C PHE A 175 -26.09 -10.10 -5.84
N ASP A 176 -26.13 -10.01 -4.53
CA ASP A 176 -27.20 -9.39 -3.77
C ASP A 176 -26.62 -8.75 -2.50
N LYS A 177 -27.47 -8.17 -1.68
CA LYS A 177 -27.08 -7.53 -0.41
C LYS A 177 -26.46 -8.49 0.61
N ASP A 178 -26.63 -9.80 0.44
CA ASP A 178 -26.13 -10.84 1.32
C ASP A 178 -24.84 -11.51 0.76
N THR A 179 -24.36 -11.01 -0.37
CA THR A 179 -23.14 -11.49 -1.01
C THR A 179 -21.91 -11.19 -0.16
N GLN A 180 -21.17 -12.24 0.16
CA GLN A 180 -19.97 -12.16 0.99
C GLN A 180 -18.71 -12.01 0.13
N TYR A 181 -17.71 -11.44 0.73
CA TYR A 181 -16.38 -11.25 0.14
C TYR A 181 -15.33 -11.89 1.03
N GLN A 182 -14.29 -12.46 0.43
CA GLN A 182 -13.12 -12.90 1.19
C GLN A 182 -12.42 -11.69 1.77
N ILE A 183 -12.40 -11.58 3.11
CA ILE A 183 -11.83 -10.40 3.79
C ILE A 183 -10.36 -10.56 4.17
N GLY A 184 -9.75 -11.69 3.82
CA GLY A 184 -8.33 -11.96 4.02
C GLY A 184 -7.87 -11.66 5.45
N SER A 185 -6.77 -10.95 5.58
CA SER A 185 -6.11 -10.68 6.86
C SER A 185 -6.90 -9.84 7.86
N ILE A 186 -8.04 -9.25 7.50
CA ILE A 186 -8.99 -8.67 8.47
C ILE A 186 -9.41 -9.72 9.51
N SER A 187 -9.44 -10.99 9.13
CA SER A 187 -9.65 -12.14 10.03
C SER A 187 -8.76 -12.13 11.27
N LYS A 188 -7.52 -11.62 11.14
CA LYS A 188 -6.57 -11.53 12.26
C LYS A 188 -7.06 -10.61 13.38
N MET A 189 -7.68 -9.49 13.00
CA MET A 189 -8.25 -8.57 13.99
C MET A 189 -9.36 -9.24 14.80
N ILE A 190 -10.23 -9.99 14.13
CA ILE A 190 -11.32 -10.76 14.78
C ILE A 190 -10.74 -11.83 15.71
N THR A 191 -9.73 -12.57 15.25
CA THR A 191 -9.01 -13.57 16.08
C THR A 191 -8.37 -12.94 17.30
N ALA A 192 -7.74 -11.76 17.14
CA ALA A 192 -7.13 -11.03 18.24
C ALA A 192 -8.17 -10.62 19.29
N VAL A 193 -9.35 -10.13 18.88
CA VAL A 193 -10.45 -9.79 19.80
C VAL A 193 -10.89 -11.01 20.61
N MET A 194 -11.05 -12.18 19.98
CA MET A 194 -11.42 -13.42 20.68
C MET A 194 -10.34 -13.87 21.69
N LEU A 195 -9.05 -13.69 21.36
CA LEU A 195 -7.95 -13.94 22.28
C LEU A 195 -7.94 -12.95 23.45
N MET A 196 -8.23 -11.66 23.19
CA MET A 196 -8.31 -10.66 24.25
C MET A 196 -9.49 -10.91 25.20
N GLN A 197 -10.58 -11.52 24.73
CA GLN A 197 -11.64 -12.02 25.61
C GLN A 197 -11.12 -13.11 26.58
N LEU A 198 -10.24 -14.01 26.09
CA LEU A 198 -9.60 -14.99 26.98
C LEU A 198 -8.64 -14.32 27.97
N VAL A 199 -7.99 -13.23 27.57
CA VAL A 199 -7.14 -12.43 28.47
C VAL A 199 -7.98 -11.78 29.57
N GLU A 200 -9.11 -11.15 29.24
CA GLU A 200 -10.03 -10.57 30.23
C GLU A 200 -10.58 -11.61 31.23
N ASN A 201 -10.84 -12.82 30.75
CA ASN A 201 -11.35 -13.92 31.55
C ASN A 201 -10.24 -14.68 32.30
N GLY A 202 -8.99 -14.23 32.25
CA GLY A 202 -7.84 -14.84 32.93
C GLY A 202 -7.40 -16.21 32.41
N LYS A 203 -7.97 -16.68 31.29
CA LYS A 203 -7.61 -17.97 30.65
C LYS A 203 -6.32 -17.91 29.84
N LEU A 204 -5.91 -16.71 29.42
CA LEU A 204 -4.70 -16.43 28.68
C LEU A 204 -3.99 -15.21 29.28
N LYS A 205 -2.66 -15.20 29.27
CA LYS A 205 -1.87 -14.02 29.64
C LYS A 205 -1.04 -13.58 28.43
N LEU A 206 -0.96 -12.29 28.18
CA LEU A 206 -0.15 -11.74 27.08
C LEU A 206 1.34 -12.12 27.19
N ASN A 207 1.83 -12.33 28.43
CA ASN A 207 3.21 -12.77 28.70
C ASN A 207 3.38 -14.29 28.71
N ASP A 208 2.32 -15.07 28.51
CA ASP A 208 2.44 -16.54 28.36
C ASP A 208 3.39 -16.82 27.20
N LYS A 209 4.27 -17.83 27.40
CA LYS A 209 5.22 -18.24 26.39
C LYS A 209 4.58 -19.20 25.39
N LEU A 210 4.96 -19.10 24.12
CA LEU A 210 4.53 -20.03 23.09
C LEU A 210 4.84 -21.48 23.47
N SER A 211 5.94 -21.72 24.18
CA SER A 211 6.33 -23.07 24.67
C SER A 211 5.32 -23.75 25.59
N LYS A 212 4.39 -23.01 26.19
CA LYS A 212 3.28 -23.56 26.96
C LYS A 212 2.31 -24.36 26.08
N TYR A 213 2.23 -24.02 24.79
CA TYR A 213 1.28 -24.58 23.83
C TYR A 213 1.95 -25.39 22.72
N TYR A 214 3.14 -24.94 22.28
CA TYR A 214 3.94 -25.49 21.18
C TYR A 214 5.43 -25.48 21.55
N PRO A 215 5.86 -26.36 22.48
CA PRO A 215 7.27 -26.40 22.92
C PRO A 215 8.25 -26.79 21.82
N GLU A 216 7.76 -27.44 20.75
CA GLU A 216 8.54 -27.91 19.60
C GLU A 216 8.94 -26.77 18.62
N ILE A 217 8.30 -25.61 18.72
CA ILE A 217 8.63 -24.47 17.86
C ILE A 217 9.94 -23.81 18.32
N PRO A 218 10.90 -23.53 17.42
CA PRO A 218 12.14 -22.86 17.78
C PRO A 218 11.92 -21.53 18.51
N ASN A 219 12.70 -21.28 19.56
CA ASN A 219 12.58 -20.10 20.43
C ASN A 219 11.22 -19.94 21.16
N ALA A 220 10.37 -20.95 21.19
CA ALA A 220 9.05 -20.87 21.82
C ALA A 220 9.09 -20.40 23.29
N GLN A 221 10.17 -20.72 24.03
CA GLN A 221 10.39 -20.26 25.42
C GLN A 221 10.71 -18.77 25.53
N LYS A 222 11.07 -18.10 24.42
CA LYS A 222 11.32 -16.65 24.38
C LYS A 222 10.11 -15.87 23.83
N ILE A 223 9.35 -16.48 22.93
CA ILE A 223 8.20 -15.85 22.25
C ILE A 223 7.02 -15.75 23.21
N THR A 224 6.41 -14.57 23.31
CA THR A 224 5.18 -14.35 24.07
C THR A 224 3.96 -14.26 23.16
N ILE A 225 2.76 -14.47 23.71
CA ILE A 225 1.48 -14.25 23.02
C ILE A 225 1.40 -12.81 22.50
N HIS A 226 1.80 -11.82 23.29
CA HIS A 226 1.83 -10.43 22.86
C HIS A 226 2.72 -10.20 21.63
N GLN A 227 3.91 -10.80 21.61
CA GLN A 227 4.82 -10.69 20.45
C GLN A 227 4.28 -11.38 19.20
N MET A 228 3.43 -12.38 19.34
CA MET A 228 2.73 -12.99 18.22
C MET A 228 1.63 -12.07 17.68
N LEU A 229 0.83 -11.47 18.57
CA LEU A 229 -0.28 -10.57 18.21
C LEU A 229 0.19 -9.30 17.53
N ASN A 230 1.37 -8.75 17.89
CA ASN A 230 1.90 -7.49 17.38
C ASN A 230 3.04 -7.67 16.35
N HIS A 231 3.20 -8.86 15.79
CA HIS A 231 4.17 -9.18 14.73
C HIS A 231 5.65 -8.96 15.11
N THR A 232 5.99 -9.09 16.40
CA THR A 232 7.38 -9.02 16.88
C THR A 232 7.95 -10.36 17.33
N SER A 233 7.27 -11.48 17.03
CA SER A 233 7.69 -12.83 17.43
C SER A 233 8.95 -13.33 16.73
N GLY A 234 9.23 -12.84 15.53
CA GLY A 234 10.32 -13.32 14.69
C GLY A 234 10.04 -14.64 13.95
N LEU A 235 8.86 -15.26 14.14
CA LEU A 235 8.49 -16.49 13.44
C LEU A 235 8.57 -16.33 11.92
N GLY A 236 9.15 -17.31 11.25
CA GLY A 236 9.13 -17.44 9.80
C GLY A 236 7.70 -17.58 9.28
N ASP A 237 7.42 -17.14 8.06
CA ASP A 237 6.07 -17.07 7.53
C ASP A 237 5.80 -18.18 6.50
N TYR A 238 4.89 -19.11 6.81
CA TYR A 238 4.53 -20.21 5.94
C TYR A 238 3.72 -19.77 4.70
N VAL A 239 3.12 -18.58 4.74
CA VAL A 239 2.37 -18.00 3.62
C VAL A 239 3.29 -17.22 2.68
N GLY A 240 4.32 -16.57 3.21
CA GLY A 240 5.16 -15.62 2.47
C GLY A 240 6.26 -16.23 1.59
N GLU A 241 6.55 -17.54 1.70
CA GLU A 241 7.59 -18.23 0.92
C GLU A 241 7.10 -19.60 0.40
N PRO A 242 6.12 -19.66 -0.47
CA PRO A 242 5.64 -20.95 -0.96
C PRO A 242 6.58 -21.48 -2.05
N LYS A 243 7.58 -22.25 -1.69
CA LYS A 243 8.27 -23.11 -2.67
C LYS A 243 7.32 -24.13 -3.29
N ASP A 244 6.21 -24.42 -2.63
CA ASP A 244 5.28 -25.51 -2.97
C ASP A 244 3.82 -25.05 -3.16
N ASN A 245 3.55 -23.76 -3.28
CA ASN A 245 2.20 -23.21 -3.58
C ASN A 245 1.07 -23.74 -2.67
N TRP A 246 1.35 -23.87 -1.37
CA TRP A 246 0.45 -24.44 -0.35
C TRP A 246 -0.94 -23.84 -0.35
N LEU A 247 -1.02 -22.52 -0.56
CA LEU A 247 -2.28 -21.80 -0.47
C LEU A 247 -3.24 -22.14 -1.61
N PHE A 248 -2.71 -22.45 -2.78
CA PHE A 248 -3.51 -22.79 -3.98
C PHE A 248 -3.83 -24.29 -4.09
N GLY A 249 -3.21 -25.11 -3.23
CA GLY A 249 -3.46 -26.55 -3.17
C GLY A 249 -4.67 -26.89 -2.31
N LYS A 250 -4.86 -28.19 -2.08
CA LYS A 250 -5.85 -28.70 -1.13
C LYS A 250 -5.43 -28.36 0.31
N ALA A 251 -6.42 -28.37 1.22
CA ALA A 251 -6.15 -28.29 2.65
C ALA A 251 -5.15 -29.36 3.10
N VAL A 252 -4.06 -28.91 3.74
CA VAL A 252 -2.97 -29.81 4.19
C VAL A 252 -3.10 -30.23 5.65
N GLY A 253 -3.95 -29.55 6.40
CA GLY A 253 -4.21 -29.79 7.83
C GLY A 253 -3.15 -29.22 8.76
N ASP A 254 -3.55 -29.02 10.03
CA ASP A 254 -2.77 -28.32 11.05
C ASP A 254 -1.37 -28.88 11.28
N LYS A 255 -1.23 -30.22 11.30
CA LYS A 255 0.07 -30.88 11.53
C LYS A 255 1.11 -30.51 10.51
N ALA A 256 0.72 -30.42 9.22
CA ALA A 256 1.63 -30.06 8.15
C ALA A 256 2.04 -28.59 8.24
N ILE A 257 1.10 -27.68 8.52
CA ILE A 257 1.37 -26.25 8.71
C ILE A 257 2.30 -26.03 9.92
N ILE A 258 2.05 -26.67 11.06
CA ILE A 258 2.90 -26.57 12.25
C ILE A 258 4.32 -27.12 11.95
N ALA A 259 4.43 -28.22 11.21
CA ALA A 259 5.72 -28.77 10.82
C ALA A 259 6.51 -27.78 9.93
N GLU A 260 5.85 -27.09 9.01
CA GLU A 260 6.51 -26.05 8.18
C GLU A 260 6.89 -24.82 9.01
N ILE A 261 6.04 -24.35 9.91
CA ILE A 261 6.39 -23.25 10.83
C ILE A 261 7.62 -23.62 11.67
N LYS A 262 7.69 -24.87 12.18
CA LYS A 262 8.85 -25.39 12.91
C LYS A 262 10.11 -25.37 12.04
N LYS A 263 10.04 -25.80 10.80
CA LYS A 263 11.14 -25.85 9.83
C LYS A 263 11.65 -24.45 9.49
N LEU A 264 10.73 -23.47 9.28
CA LEU A 264 11.08 -22.08 9.00
C LEU A 264 11.76 -21.39 10.19
N GLY A 265 11.47 -21.81 11.41
CA GLY A 265 12.09 -21.28 12.62
C GLY A 265 11.81 -19.80 12.86
N VAL A 266 12.85 -19.06 13.27
CA VAL A 266 12.76 -17.62 13.55
C VAL A 266 13.79 -16.84 12.73
N SER A 267 13.38 -15.68 12.21
CA SER A 267 14.21 -14.79 11.38
C SER A 267 15.00 -13.77 12.21
N PHE A 268 14.57 -13.51 13.45
CA PHE A 268 15.22 -12.57 14.38
C PHE A 268 14.81 -12.87 15.83
N GLU A 269 15.55 -12.36 16.79
CA GLU A 269 15.23 -12.50 18.22
C GLU A 269 13.90 -11.83 18.57
N PRO A 270 12.99 -12.52 19.28
CA PRO A 270 11.68 -12.02 19.65
C PRO A 270 11.73 -10.65 20.33
N GLY A 271 10.91 -9.72 19.87
CA GLY A 271 10.82 -8.35 20.37
C GLY A 271 11.84 -7.36 19.81
N LYS A 272 12.78 -7.79 18.95
CA LYS A 272 13.84 -6.90 18.42
C LYS A 272 13.47 -6.20 17.12
N LYS A 273 12.57 -6.79 16.34
CA LYS A 273 12.09 -6.23 15.06
C LYS A 273 10.62 -6.51 14.89
N THR A 274 10.00 -5.81 13.96
CA THR A 274 8.63 -6.07 13.52
C THR A 274 8.66 -6.69 12.12
N ARG A 275 8.00 -7.84 11.95
CA ARG A 275 7.76 -8.49 10.66
C ARG A 275 6.41 -9.18 10.72
N TYR A 276 5.54 -8.84 9.80
CA TYR A 276 4.24 -9.48 9.64
C TYR A 276 4.38 -11.00 9.60
N SER A 277 3.52 -11.74 10.33
CA SER A 277 3.62 -13.19 10.43
C SER A 277 2.24 -13.84 10.43
N ASN A 278 1.94 -14.54 9.34
CA ASN A 278 0.78 -15.42 9.24
C ASN A 278 0.93 -16.65 10.14
N SER A 279 2.14 -17.18 10.26
CA SER A 279 2.47 -18.30 11.16
C SER A 279 2.08 -18.01 12.61
N ALA A 280 2.33 -16.79 13.07
CA ALA A 280 1.94 -16.38 14.44
C ALA A 280 0.42 -16.49 14.63
N TYR A 281 -0.36 -15.98 13.69
CA TYR A 281 -1.82 -15.98 13.77
C TYR A 281 -2.43 -17.37 13.56
N PHE A 282 -1.83 -18.21 12.74
CA PHE A 282 -2.22 -19.62 12.68
C PHE A 282 -2.08 -20.30 14.05
N LEU A 283 -0.91 -20.19 14.69
CA LEU A 283 -0.71 -20.77 16.03
C LEU A 283 -1.63 -20.14 17.08
N LEU A 284 -1.89 -18.83 17.01
CA LEU A 284 -2.82 -18.13 17.90
C LEU A 284 -4.26 -18.65 17.76
N SER A 285 -4.73 -18.91 16.54
CA SER A 285 -6.05 -19.48 16.32
C SER A 285 -6.16 -20.91 16.89
N ARG A 286 -5.11 -21.71 16.79
CA ARG A 286 -5.06 -23.05 17.40
C ARG A 286 -4.97 -22.97 18.93
N ILE A 287 -4.29 -21.98 19.50
CA ILE A 287 -4.27 -21.71 20.95
C ILE A 287 -5.68 -21.31 21.43
N LEU A 288 -6.39 -20.50 20.65
CA LEU A 288 -7.77 -20.12 20.92
C LEU A 288 -8.68 -21.36 21.04
N GLU A 289 -8.59 -22.30 20.10
CA GLU A 289 -9.34 -23.55 20.13
C GLU A 289 -8.98 -24.42 21.34
N LYS A 290 -7.68 -24.59 21.60
CA LYS A 290 -7.20 -25.37 22.77
C LYS A 290 -7.76 -24.83 24.08
N LEU A 291 -7.81 -23.53 24.28
CA LEU A 291 -8.26 -22.88 25.51
C LEU A 291 -9.79 -22.81 25.62
N SER A 292 -10.49 -22.76 24.49
CA SER A 292 -11.94 -22.68 24.42
C SER A 292 -12.61 -24.06 24.39
N GLY A 293 -11.87 -25.10 23.96
CA GLY A 293 -12.40 -26.47 23.79
C GLY A 293 -13.41 -26.61 22.65
N LYS A 294 -13.41 -25.65 21.70
CA LYS A 294 -14.35 -25.58 20.57
C LYS A 294 -13.61 -25.30 19.27
N PRO A 295 -14.17 -25.70 18.10
CA PRO A 295 -13.64 -25.28 16.81
C PRO A 295 -13.71 -23.77 16.60
N TYR A 296 -12.82 -23.24 15.75
CA TYR A 296 -12.67 -21.80 15.48
C TYR A 296 -13.98 -21.13 15.05
N ASN A 297 -14.71 -21.72 14.09
CA ASN A 297 -15.98 -21.17 13.60
C ASN A 297 -17.07 -21.11 14.69
N VAL A 298 -17.09 -22.07 15.61
CA VAL A 298 -18.04 -22.06 16.75
C VAL A 298 -17.68 -20.92 17.72
N ILE A 299 -16.39 -20.72 17.99
CA ILE A 299 -15.94 -19.62 18.85
C ILE A 299 -16.26 -18.28 18.19
N LEU A 300 -15.97 -18.13 16.90
CA LEU A 300 -16.30 -16.96 16.09
C LEU A 300 -17.79 -16.64 16.20
N LYS A 301 -18.64 -17.63 15.94
CA LYS A 301 -20.10 -17.48 16.00
C LYS A 301 -20.58 -16.99 17.35
N GLU A 302 -20.22 -17.67 18.43
CA GLU A 302 -20.72 -17.38 19.78
C GLU A 302 -20.15 -16.08 20.35
N ASN A 303 -18.88 -15.79 20.09
CA ASN A 303 -18.18 -14.69 20.74
C ASN A 303 -18.25 -13.38 19.97
N ILE A 304 -18.47 -13.43 18.66
CA ILE A 304 -18.48 -12.27 17.77
C ILE A 304 -19.81 -12.14 17.03
N LEU A 305 -20.15 -13.11 16.17
CA LEU A 305 -21.24 -12.94 15.21
C LEU A 305 -22.59 -12.75 15.87
N GLU A 306 -22.97 -13.64 16.79
CA GLU A 306 -24.25 -13.56 17.51
C GLU A 306 -24.33 -12.32 18.40
N LYS A 307 -23.21 -11.94 19.05
CA LYS A 307 -23.17 -10.75 19.89
C LYS A 307 -23.36 -9.45 19.10
N ALA A 308 -22.79 -9.36 17.91
CA ALA A 308 -22.91 -8.17 17.07
C ALA A 308 -24.15 -8.18 16.18
N GLY A 309 -24.74 -9.36 15.93
CA GLY A 309 -25.83 -9.53 14.97
C GLY A 309 -25.34 -9.62 13.53
N MET A 310 -24.11 -10.07 13.30
CA MET A 310 -23.50 -10.30 11.99
C MET A 310 -24.07 -11.58 11.39
N LYS A 311 -24.86 -11.46 10.33
CA LYS A 311 -25.62 -12.59 9.76
C LYS A 311 -24.99 -13.18 8.52
N HIS A 312 -24.11 -12.42 7.85
CA HIS A 312 -23.52 -12.73 6.56
C HIS A 312 -21.99 -12.84 6.66
N THR A 313 -21.51 -13.27 7.85
CA THR A 313 -20.08 -13.50 8.13
C THR A 313 -19.87 -14.95 8.55
N PHE A 314 -18.90 -15.62 7.92
CA PHE A 314 -18.64 -17.03 8.11
C PHE A 314 -17.15 -17.34 8.06
N SER A 315 -16.71 -18.36 8.81
CA SER A 315 -15.44 -19.03 8.53
C SER A 315 -15.59 -19.97 7.32
N VAL A 316 -14.53 -20.28 6.63
CA VAL A 316 -14.52 -21.32 5.58
C VAL A 316 -15.01 -22.66 6.12
N LEU A 317 -14.85 -22.92 7.41
CA LEU A 317 -15.33 -24.14 8.10
C LEU A 317 -16.86 -24.27 8.09
N ASP A 318 -17.60 -23.19 7.87
CA ASP A 318 -19.05 -23.18 7.73
C ASP A 318 -19.51 -23.43 6.29
N ASN A 319 -18.55 -23.56 5.35
CA ASN A 319 -18.80 -23.78 3.92
C ASN A 319 -19.74 -22.73 3.28
N PRO A 320 -19.40 -21.44 3.37
CA PRO A 320 -20.22 -20.34 2.84
C PRO A 320 -20.47 -20.53 1.33
N LYS A 321 -21.69 -20.17 0.87
CA LYS A 321 -22.12 -20.44 -0.53
C LYS A 321 -22.23 -19.19 -1.38
N ASN A 322 -22.60 -18.04 -0.79
CA ASN A 322 -22.79 -16.79 -1.51
C ASN A 322 -21.53 -15.92 -1.42
N VAL A 323 -20.39 -16.46 -1.92
CA VAL A 323 -19.09 -15.77 -1.91
C VAL A 323 -18.77 -15.26 -3.30
N PHE A 324 -18.56 -13.95 -3.40
CA PHE A 324 -18.18 -13.29 -4.65
C PHE A 324 -16.77 -13.71 -5.07
N LYS A 325 -16.58 -13.96 -6.36
CA LYS A 325 -15.31 -14.38 -6.95
C LYS A 325 -14.37 -13.20 -7.16
N SER A 326 -13.09 -13.49 -7.33
CA SER A 326 -12.07 -12.52 -7.68
C SER A 326 -11.84 -12.46 -9.19
N TYR A 327 -11.52 -11.28 -9.70
CA TYR A 327 -11.33 -11.04 -11.13
C TYR A 327 -10.09 -10.20 -11.39
N GLN A 328 -9.46 -10.43 -12.53
CA GLN A 328 -8.38 -9.60 -13.06
C GLN A 328 -8.76 -9.11 -14.45
N PHE A 329 -8.47 -7.85 -14.77
CA PHE A 329 -8.72 -7.30 -16.09
C PHE A 329 -7.54 -7.63 -17.02
N THR A 330 -7.76 -8.48 -18.00
CA THR A 330 -6.75 -8.89 -18.99
C THR A 330 -7.38 -9.04 -20.37
N ASP A 331 -6.67 -8.63 -21.41
CA ASP A 331 -7.13 -8.68 -22.80
C ASP A 331 -8.52 -8.04 -22.99
N GLY A 332 -8.73 -6.85 -22.40
CA GLY A 332 -9.97 -6.06 -22.52
C GLY A 332 -11.19 -6.67 -21.81
N SER A 333 -11.01 -7.63 -20.92
CA SER A 333 -12.11 -8.28 -20.20
C SER A 333 -11.74 -8.74 -18.81
N TRP A 334 -12.74 -8.81 -17.93
CA TRP A 334 -12.61 -9.38 -16.59
C TRP A 334 -12.57 -10.90 -16.66
N LYS A 335 -11.54 -11.53 -16.10
CA LYS A 335 -11.36 -12.98 -16.02
C LYS A 335 -11.31 -13.39 -14.56
N GLU A 336 -12.04 -14.47 -14.21
CA GLU A 336 -12.01 -15.03 -12.87
C GLU A 336 -10.60 -15.53 -12.53
N VAL A 337 -10.16 -15.25 -11.30
CA VAL A 337 -8.87 -15.67 -10.74
C VAL A 337 -9.11 -16.77 -9.72
N ALA A 338 -8.30 -17.82 -9.75
CA ALA A 338 -8.32 -18.86 -8.72
C ALA A 338 -7.83 -18.27 -7.38
N ASP A 339 -8.57 -18.55 -6.32
CA ASP A 339 -8.22 -18.11 -4.98
C ASP A 339 -7.53 -19.22 -4.17
N PHE A 340 -7.14 -18.90 -2.93
CA PHE A 340 -6.50 -19.84 -2.00
C PHE A 340 -7.46 -20.95 -1.54
N ASP A 341 -6.92 -22.07 -1.05
CA ASP A 341 -7.67 -22.93 -0.15
C ASP A 341 -7.63 -22.35 1.27
N PHE A 342 -8.67 -21.63 1.64
CA PHE A 342 -8.76 -20.88 2.90
C PHE A 342 -8.77 -21.79 4.15
N HIS A 343 -8.95 -23.12 4.02
CA HIS A 343 -8.74 -24.05 5.12
C HIS A 343 -7.28 -24.07 5.61
N ASN A 344 -6.34 -23.64 4.78
CA ASN A 344 -4.95 -23.45 5.18
C ASN A 344 -4.72 -22.12 5.94
N CYS A 345 -5.75 -21.28 6.06
CA CYS A 345 -5.65 -19.91 6.60
C CYS A 345 -6.57 -19.64 7.81
N ILE A 346 -6.97 -20.69 8.56
CA ILE A 346 -7.91 -20.54 9.68
C ILE A 346 -7.39 -19.54 10.73
N GLY A 347 -8.20 -18.52 11.02
CA GLY A 347 -7.92 -17.46 11.98
C GLY A 347 -6.99 -16.36 11.51
N LEU A 348 -6.54 -16.42 10.24
CA LEU A 348 -5.67 -15.40 9.69
C LEU A 348 -6.14 -14.86 8.32
N GLY A 349 -7.09 -15.55 7.66
CA GLY A 349 -7.54 -15.16 6.33
C GLY A 349 -8.76 -15.94 5.83
N ASP A 350 -9.41 -16.74 6.67
CA ASP A 350 -10.46 -17.69 6.31
C ASP A 350 -11.89 -17.13 6.32
N ILE A 351 -12.08 -15.88 6.76
CA ILE A 351 -13.41 -15.32 6.97
C ILE A 351 -13.93 -14.67 5.69
N THR A 352 -15.20 -14.94 5.39
CA THR A 352 -16.01 -14.18 4.43
C THR A 352 -17.00 -13.28 5.15
N SER A 353 -17.26 -12.08 4.61
CA SER A 353 -18.18 -11.11 5.21
C SER A 353 -18.75 -10.15 4.16
N THR A 354 -19.84 -9.47 4.50
CA THR A 354 -20.30 -8.29 3.77
C THR A 354 -19.60 -7.03 4.30
N THR A 355 -19.61 -5.95 3.54
CA THR A 355 -19.08 -4.65 3.99
C THR A 355 -19.86 -4.09 5.18
N GLU A 356 -21.17 -4.40 5.28
CA GLU A 356 -22.02 -4.02 6.40
C GLU A 356 -21.68 -4.77 7.68
N ASP A 357 -21.53 -6.09 7.61
CA ASP A 357 -21.13 -6.89 8.78
C ASP A 357 -19.74 -6.50 9.28
N MET A 358 -18.81 -6.18 8.36
CA MET A 358 -17.49 -5.64 8.73
C MET A 358 -17.61 -4.34 9.53
N ASN A 359 -18.41 -3.37 9.07
CA ASN A 359 -18.67 -2.13 9.80
C ASN A 359 -19.38 -2.37 11.13
N THR A 360 -20.32 -3.31 11.16
CA THR A 360 -21.01 -3.74 12.39
C THR A 360 -20.03 -4.31 13.42
N PHE A 361 -19.03 -5.08 12.96
CA PHE A 361 -17.95 -5.56 13.84
C PHE A 361 -17.16 -4.41 14.45
N MET A 362 -16.74 -3.42 13.64
CA MET A 362 -15.95 -2.28 14.12
C MET A 362 -16.73 -1.44 15.12
N ASP A 363 -17.98 -1.13 14.79
CA ASP A 363 -18.84 -0.37 15.70
C ASP A 363 -19.05 -1.11 17.03
N ALA A 364 -19.35 -2.41 16.98
CA ALA A 364 -19.48 -3.24 18.18
C ALA A 364 -18.19 -3.29 19.01
N LEU A 365 -17.02 -3.39 18.37
CA LEU A 365 -15.71 -3.40 19.02
C LEU A 365 -15.43 -2.09 19.76
N PHE A 366 -15.59 -0.96 19.07
CA PHE A 366 -15.28 0.35 19.63
C PHE A 366 -16.32 0.83 20.66
N ASN A 367 -17.53 0.28 20.63
CA ASN A 367 -18.56 0.51 21.64
C ASN A 367 -18.51 -0.50 22.81
N GLY A 368 -17.44 -1.30 22.92
CA GLY A 368 -17.20 -2.18 24.08
C GLY A 368 -18.07 -3.43 24.15
N LYS A 369 -18.66 -3.86 23.02
CA LYS A 369 -19.57 -5.02 22.99
C LYS A 369 -18.84 -6.35 23.13
N PHE A 370 -17.56 -6.41 22.73
CA PHE A 370 -16.76 -7.64 22.77
C PHE A 370 -15.77 -7.67 23.93
N ILE A 371 -15.11 -6.57 24.19
CA ILE A 371 -14.06 -6.37 25.19
C ILE A 371 -14.23 -5.02 25.87
N LYS A 372 -13.63 -4.85 27.03
CA LYS A 372 -13.66 -3.59 27.77
C LYS A 372 -12.80 -2.53 27.06
N LYS A 373 -13.09 -1.25 27.37
CA LYS A 373 -12.34 -0.14 26.82
C LYS A 373 -10.84 -0.24 27.11
N GLU A 374 -10.47 -0.62 28.33
CA GLU A 374 -9.06 -0.75 28.74
C GLU A 374 -8.34 -1.83 27.91
N THR A 375 -9.05 -2.90 27.55
CA THR A 375 -8.53 -3.95 26.69
C THR A 375 -8.39 -3.47 25.23
N LEU A 376 -9.38 -2.73 24.73
CA LEU A 376 -9.30 -2.10 23.42
C LEU A 376 -8.13 -1.12 23.36
N ASP A 377 -7.95 -0.29 24.40
CA ASP A 377 -6.84 0.67 24.48
C ASP A 377 -5.46 -0.03 24.46
N MET A 378 -5.36 -1.27 24.99
CA MET A 378 -4.14 -2.09 24.83
C MET A 378 -3.95 -2.63 23.41
N MET A 379 -5.03 -2.84 22.67
CA MET A 379 -4.96 -3.30 21.26
C MET A 379 -4.60 -2.17 20.33
N ILE A 380 -5.11 -0.97 20.61
CA ILE A 380 -4.80 0.23 19.87
C ILE A 380 -3.48 0.81 20.39
N PHE A 381 -2.72 1.40 19.55
CA PHE A 381 -1.39 1.93 19.87
C PHE A 381 -1.36 3.22 20.62
N ASN A 382 -0.39 3.33 21.54
CA ASN A 382 -0.02 4.56 22.25
C ASN A 382 1.34 5.15 21.86
N LYS A 383 2.08 4.55 20.90
CA LYS A 383 3.39 5.07 20.47
C LYS A 383 3.33 5.49 19.02
N GLU A 384 3.72 6.72 18.73
CA GLU A 384 3.68 7.33 17.39
C GLU A 384 4.43 6.53 16.31
N GLU A 385 5.47 5.79 16.69
CA GLU A 385 6.40 5.12 15.79
C GLU A 385 6.00 3.68 15.41
N GLN A 386 4.89 3.16 15.92
CA GLN A 386 4.49 1.76 15.67
C GLN A 386 3.27 1.71 14.73
N PHE A 387 3.32 0.85 13.73
CA PHE A 387 2.24 0.62 12.76
C PHE A 387 1.28 -0.51 13.23
N PHE A 388 1.83 -1.58 13.84
CA PHE A 388 1.06 -2.72 14.30
C PHE A 388 0.76 -2.65 15.80
N GLY A 389 -0.52 -2.76 16.18
CA GLY A 389 -1.02 -3.01 17.50
C GLY A 389 -1.15 -4.49 17.84
N THR A 390 -1.90 -4.75 18.86
CA THR A 390 -2.26 -6.10 19.28
C THR A 390 -3.44 -6.56 18.41
N GLY A 391 -3.16 -6.89 17.14
CA GLY A 391 -4.13 -7.31 16.13
C GLY A 391 -4.87 -6.20 15.40
N ILE A 392 -4.60 -4.95 15.71
CA ILE A 392 -5.17 -3.78 15.03
C ILE A 392 -4.02 -2.93 14.48
N MET A 393 -4.17 -2.39 13.28
CA MET A 393 -3.20 -1.52 12.64
C MET A 393 -3.64 -0.06 12.79
N LYS A 394 -2.66 0.85 12.83
CA LYS A 394 -2.88 2.28 12.67
C LYS A 394 -2.93 2.57 11.17
N VAL A 395 -4.03 3.15 10.71
CA VAL A 395 -4.27 3.45 9.29
C VAL A 395 -4.41 4.97 9.14
N PRO A 396 -3.34 5.68 8.81
CA PRO A 396 -3.39 7.12 8.63
C PRO A 396 -3.99 7.49 7.27
N PHE A 397 -4.79 8.56 7.28
CA PHE A 397 -5.17 9.30 6.09
C PHE A 397 -4.87 10.78 6.33
N TYR A 398 -3.72 11.24 5.88
CA TYR A 398 -3.13 12.55 6.21
C TYR A 398 -3.00 12.72 7.75
N ASN A 399 -3.71 13.69 8.35
CA ASN A 399 -3.74 13.92 9.79
C ASN A 399 -4.83 13.10 10.53
N ILE A 400 -5.74 12.47 9.79
CA ILE A 400 -6.79 11.61 10.34
C ILE A 400 -6.19 10.23 10.64
N ILE A 401 -6.43 9.74 11.84
CA ILE A 401 -5.95 8.43 12.27
C ILE A 401 -7.15 7.51 12.47
N ALA A 402 -7.22 6.48 11.65
CA ALA A 402 -8.13 5.36 11.83
C ALA A 402 -7.38 4.13 12.33
N TYR A 403 -8.12 3.17 12.85
CA TYR A 403 -7.63 1.89 13.34
C TYR A 403 -8.36 0.76 12.63
N GLY A 404 -7.64 -0.27 12.21
CA GLY A 404 -8.27 -1.36 11.47
C GLY A 404 -7.28 -2.36 10.93
N HIS A 405 -7.60 -2.97 9.80
CA HIS A 405 -6.73 -3.91 9.11
C HIS A 405 -7.08 -3.99 7.62
N GLY A 406 -6.08 -4.22 6.79
CA GLY A 406 -6.27 -4.61 5.39
C GLY A 406 -6.35 -6.13 5.24
N GLY A 407 -6.85 -6.59 4.11
CA GLY A 407 -6.91 -8.00 3.77
C GLY A 407 -6.66 -8.23 2.30
N ASP A 408 -5.75 -9.15 2.01
CA ASP A 408 -5.37 -9.53 0.66
C ASP A 408 -5.50 -11.03 0.46
N THR A 409 -5.97 -11.42 -0.72
CA THR A 409 -6.00 -12.78 -1.23
C THR A 409 -5.34 -12.82 -2.61
N ALA A 410 -5.56 -13.86 -3.40
CA ALA A 410 -4.97 -13.96 -4.74
C ALA A 410 -5.52 -12.92 -5.75
N GLY A 411 -6.69 -12.35 -5.51
CA GLY A 411 -7.31 -11.38 -6.43
C GLY A 411 -8.42 -10.57 -5.78
N SER A 412 -8.46 -10.59 -4.44
CA SER A 412 -9.41 -9.80 -3.65
C SER A 412 -8.66 -9.02 -2.59
N HIS A 413 -9.00 -7.75 -2.46
CA HIS A 413 -8.41 -6.81 -1.51
C HIS A 413 -9.51 -6.18 -0.67
N SER A 414 -9.24 -5.96 0.60
CA SER A 414 -10.21 -5.37 1.51
C SER A 414 -9.54 -4.44 2.51
N ILE A 415 -10.28 -3.45 2.97
CA ILE A 415 -9.89 -2.61 4.09
C ILE A 415 -11.08 -2.40 5.00
N LEU A 416 -10.82 -2.44 6.30
CA LEU A 416 -11.78 -2.16 7.34
C LEU A 416 -11.12 -1.26 8.38
N THR A 417 -11.67 -0.06 8.58
CA THR A 417 -11.13 0.92 9.51
C THR A 417 -12.24 1.56 10.36
N TYR A 418 -11.85 2.06 11.52
CA TYR A 418 -12.68 2.89 12.40
C TYR A 418 -11.92 4.15 12.79
N GLU A 419 -12.54 5.31 12.57
CA GLU A 419 -12.05 6.62 12.97
C GLU A 419 -12.83 7.08 14.20
N PRO A 420 -12.17 7.20 15.38
CA PRO A 420 -12.90 7.41 16.64
C PRO A 420 -13.52 8.80 16.83
N THR A 421 -12.99 9.84 16.18
CA THR A 421 -13.45 11.24 16.36
C THR A 421 -14.84 11.44 15.76
N ASP A 422 -15.04 11.01 14.52
CA ASP A 422 -16.32 11.05 13.82
C ASP A 422 -17.15 9.78 14.07
N LYS A 423 -16.60 8.79 14.80
CA LYS A 423 -17.15 7.43 15.00
C LYS A 423 -17.53 6.79 13.67
N LEU A 424 -16.63 6.86 12.73
CA LEU A 424 -16.83 6.46 11.36
C LEU A 424 -16.13 5.13 11.09
N SER A 425 -16.88 4.11 10.67
CA SER A 425 -16.31 2.88 10.12
C SER A 425 -16.44 2.87 8.60
N PHE A 426 -15.37 2.39 7.97
CA PHE A 426 -15.21 2.37 6.53
C PHE A 426 -14.74 0.98 6.11
N ALA A 427 -15.56 0.31 5.31
CA ALA A 427 -15.30 -1.01 4.77
C ALA A 427 -15.35 -0.97 3.24
N VAL A 428 -14.32 -1.50 2.60
CA VAL A 428 -14.27 -1.67 1.14
C VAL A 428 -13.74 -3.05 0.83
N THR A 429 -14.33 -3.69 -0.17
CA THR A 429 -13.78 -4.87 -0.84
C THR A 429 -13.57 -4.55 -2.31
N VAL A 430 -12.46 -5.00 -2.88
CA VAL A 430 -12.12 -4.91 -4.29
C VAL A 430 -11.87 -6.33 -4.79
N ASN A 431 -12.76 -6.83 -5.63
CA ASN A 431 -12.73 -8.20 -6.15
C ASN A 431 -12.42 -8.24 -7.65
N GLY A 432 -12.24 -7.08 -8.26
CA GLY A 432 -11.69 -6.91 -9.59
C GLY A 432 -10.75 -5.72 -9.55
N GLU A 433 -9.47 -5.93 -9.82
CA GLU A 433 -8.44 -4.91 -9.75
C GLU A 433 -7.82 -4.68 -11.13
N ASN A 434 -7.87 -3.42 -11.59
CA ASN A 434 -7.13 -2.89 -12.71
C ASN A 434 -6.45 -1.57 -12.30
N LEU A 435 -7.11 -0.74 -11.49
CA LEU A 435 -6.47 0.30 -10.68
C LEU A 435 -6.06 -0.31 -9.33
N ALA A 436 -4.86 -0.01 -8.87
CA ALA A 436 -4.37 -0.47 -7.57
C ALA A 436 -5.37 -0.17 -6.45
N HIS A 437 -5.75 -1.17 -5.67
CA HIS A 437 -6.77 -1.05 -4.62
C HIS A 437 -6.49 0.08 -3.63
N ASN A 438 -5.22 0.36 -3.32
CA ASN A 438 -4.86 1.49 -2.46
C ASN A 438 -5.24 2.84 -3.08
N ASP A 439 -5.06 3.03 -4.39
CA ASP A 439 -5.46 4.26 -5.09
C ASP A 439 -6.98 4.42 -5.09
N LEU A 440 -7.71 3.31 -5.18
CA LEU A 440 -9.16 3.29 -5.08
C LEU A 440 -9.62 3.67 -3.66
N TYR A 441 -9.03 3.10 -2.60
CA TYR A 441 -9.33 3.47 -1.21
C TYR A 441 -9.06 4.95 -0.95
N VAL A 442 -7.90 5.43 -1.40
CA VAL A 442 -7.51 6.85 -1.28
C VAL A 442 -8.48 7.75 -2.05
N GLY A 443 -8.89 7.35 -3.25
CA GLY A 443 -9.91 8.07 -4.04
C GLY A 443 -11.22 8.23 -3.26
N ILE A 444 -11.75 7.14 -2.71
CA ILE A 444 -12.99 7.17 -1.90
C ILE A 444 -12.81 8.06 -0.66
N LEU A 445 -11.70 7.93 0.06
CA LEU A 445 -11.44 8.73 1.28
C LEU A 445 -11.30 10.22 0.96
N ASN A 446 -10.71 10.60 -0.18
CA ASN A 446 -10.67 12.00 -0.60
C ASN A 446 -12.07 12.57 -0.85
N GLN A 447 -12.97 11.79 -1.49
CA GLN A 447 -14.37 12.21 -1.69
C GLN A 447 -15.11 12.28 -0.36
N LEU A 448 -14.92 11.29 0.52
CA LEU A 448 -15.52 11.23 1.85
C LEU A 448 -15.17 12.46 2.70
N TYR A 449 -13.90 12.84 2.73
CA TYR A 449 -13.42 13.98 3.52
C TYR A 449 -13.42 15.31 2.75
N GLY A 450 -14.03 15.35 1.56
CA GLY A 450 -14.23 16.57 0.76
C GLY A 450 -12.93 17.23 0.30
N ARG A 451 -11.87 16.44 0.09
CA ARG A 451 -10.58 16.94 -0.41
C ARG A 451 -10.63 17.11 -1.92
N ASP A 452 -9.87 18.08 -2.44
CA ASP A 452 -9.61 18.14 -3.86
C ASP A 452 -8.82 16.90 -4.30
N TYR A 453 -9.42 16.12 -5.19
CA TYR A 453 -8.83 14.91 -5.73
C TYR A 453 -9.01 14.87 -7.23
N GLN A 454 -7.89 14.86 -7.94
CA GLN A 454 -7.89 14.70 -9.38
C GLN A 454 -8.02 13.20 -9.68
N TYR A 455 -9.06 12.83 -10.41
CA TYR A 455 -9.27 11.43 -10.81
C TYR A 455 -8.11 10.95 -11.68
N PRO A 456 -7.64 9.71 -11.52
CA PRO A 456 -6.66 9.12 -12.42
C PRO A 456 -7.16 9.19 -13.86
N SER A 457 -6.29 9.53 -14.81
CA SER A 457 -6.65 9.47 -16.22
C SER A 457 -6.41 8.06 -16.74
N PHE A 458 -7.43 7.47 -17.33
CA PHE A 458 -7.38 6.15 -17.99
C PHE A 458 -7.59 6.28 -19.49
N ASP A 459 -7.33 7.45 -20.07
CA ASP A 459 -7.45 7.65 -21.49
C ASP A 459 -6.40 6.79 -22.21
N THR A 460 -6.86 5.65 -22.70
CA THR A 460 -6.10 4.87 -23.66
C THR A 460 -5.98 5.71 -24.92
N LYS A 461 -4.75 6.07 -25.29
CA LYS A 461 -4.51 6.68 -26.61
C LYS A 461 -5.00 5.70 -27.66
N SER A 462 -5.61 6.19 -28.74
CA SER A 462 -5.95 5.30 -29.84
C SER A 462 -4.67 4.63 -30.38
N ASP A 463 -4.77 3.39 -30.88
CA ASP A 463 -3.60 2.73 -31.48
C ASP A 463 -2.96 3.60 -32.54
N ALA A 464 -3.76 4.39 -33.29
CA ALA A 464 -3.26 5.37 -34.26
C ALA A 464 -2.38 6.47 -33.63
N GLU A 465 -2.66 6.89 -32.40
CA GLU A 465 -1.82 7.87 -31.68
C GLU A 465 -0.54 7.23 -31.12
N LEU A 466 -0.58 5.93 -30.84
CA LEU A 466 0.56 5.16 -30.34
C LEU A 466 1.49 4.69 -31.48
N GLU A 467 0.99 4.60 -32.71
CA GLU A 467 1.73 4.12 -33.89
C GLU A 467 3.04 4.86 -34.13
N LYS A 468 3.13 6.13 -33.78
CA LYS A 468 4.38 6.90 -33.86
C LYS A 468 5.52 6.32 -33.02
N TYR A 469 5.21 5.55 -31.97
CA TYR A 469 6.18 4.88 -31.11
C TYR A 469 6.48 3.45 -31.57
N ALA A 470 5.57 2.82 -32.34
CA ALA A 470 5.71 1.44 -32.78
C ALA A 470 6.91 1.28 -33.72
N GLY A 471 7.65 0.19 -33.58
CA GLY A 471 8.80 -0.16 -34.40
C GLY A 471 9.84 -0.96 -33.66
N GLU A 472 10.86 -1.41 -34.37
CA GLU A 472 12.03 -2.07 -33.80
C GLU A 472 13.11 -1.05 -33.49
N TYR A 473 13.63 -1.06 -32.26
CA TYR A 473 14.67 -0.15 -31.76
C TYR A 473 15.91 -0.94 -31.37
N GLN A 474 17.08 -0.45 -31.74
CA GLN A 474 18.36 -1.11 -31.50
C GLN A 474 19.48 -0.15 -31.15
N THR A 475 20.51 -0.65 -30.48
CA THR A 475 21.79 -0.01 -30.21
C THR A 475 22.88 -1.06 -30.14
N GLU A 476 24.12 -0.66 -30.34
CA GLU A 476 25.28 -1.58 -30.20
C GLU A 476 25.56 -1.93 -28.73
N GLU A 477 25.07 -1.14 -27.80
CA GLU A 477 25.27 -1.32 -26.36
C GLU A 477 24.39 -2.40 -25.74
N ILE A 478 23.28 -2.76 -26.40
CA ILE A 478 22.36 -3.83 -25.98
C ILE A 478 22.22 -4.84 -27.12
N PRO A 479 22.56 -6.13 -26.87
CA PRO A 479 22.59 -7.13 -27.93
C PRO A 479 21.20 -7.57 -28.42
N ILE A 480 20.13 -7.18 -27.71
CA ILE A 480 18.75 -7.60 -28.00
C ILE A 480 17.95 -6.39 -28.48
N PRO A 481 17.46 -6.38 -29.75
CA PRO A 481 16.54 -5.36 -30.22
C PRO A 481 15.24 -5.36 -29.40
N LEU A 482 14.66 -4.17 -29.25
CA LEU A 482 13.38 -3.98 -28.57
C LEU A 482 12.31 -3.63 -29.60
N THR A 483 11.28 -4.45 -29.71
CA THR A 483 10.11 -4.19 -30.54
C THR A 483 9.06 -3.49 -29.70
N VAL A 484 8.57 -2.34 -30.16
CA VAL A 484 7.49 -1.58 -29.54
C VAL A 484 6.27 -1.63 -30.46
N PHE A 485 5.10 -1.91 -29.91
CA PHE A 485 3.84 -2.00 -30.65
C PHE A 485 2.66 -1.61 -29.78
N SER A 486 1.56 -1.19 -30.38
CA SER A 486 0.32 -0.92 -29.67
C SER A 486 -0.67 -2.08 -29.84
N LYS A 487 -1.46 -2.33 -28.80
CA LYS A 487 -2.53 -3.30 -28.77
C LYS A 487 -3.58 -2.81 -27.79
N ASP A 488 -4.83 -2.66 -28.26
CA ASP A 488 -5.97 -2.23 -27.43
C ASP A 488 -5.75 -0.88 -26.70
N GLY A 489 -5.04 0.06 -27.35
CA GLY A 489 -4.74 1.37 -26.78
C GLY A 489 -3.62 1.39 -25.74
N ILE A 490 -2.93 0.26 -25.55
CA ILE A 490 -1.77 0.10 -24.67
C ILE A 490 -0.52 -0.08 -25.53
N LEU A 491 0.56 0.59 -25.15
CA LEU A 491 1.87 0.40 -25.76
C LEU A 491 2.57 -0.78 -25.06
N TYR A 492 3.11 -1.69 -25.84
CA TYR A 492 3.90 -2.83 -25.36
C TYR A 492 5.33 -2.74 -25.86
N ALA A 493 6.25 -3.30 -25.11
CA ALA A 493 7.61 -3.55 -25.57
C ALA A 493 7.97 -5.04 -25.39
N GLN A 494 8.82 -5.53 -26.28
CA GLN A 494 9.29 -6.91 -26.30
C GLN A 494 10.74 -6.99 -26.74
N GLY A 495 11.60 -7.54 -25.91
CA GLY A 495 12.94 -7.97 -26.33
C GLY A 495 12.86 -9.25 -27.16
N THR A 496 13.70 -9.38 -28.19
CA THR A 496 13.73 -10.59 -29.03
C THR A 496 13.90 -11.85 -28.16
N GLY A 497 12.95 -12.77 -28.27
CA GLY A 497 12.94 -14.03 -27.48
C GLY A 497 12.48 -13.88 -26.04
N GLN A 498 11.96 -12.73 -25.64
CA GLN A 498 11.41 -12.47 -24.31
C GLN A 498 9.88 -12.27 -24.37
N PRO A 499 9.15 -12.43 -23.25
CA PRO A 499 7.74 -12.06 -23.19
C PRO A 499 7.53 -10.56 -23.44
N GLU A 500 6.39 -10.22 -24.06
CA GLU A 500 5.94 -8.83 -24.17
C GLU A 500 5.54 -8.30 -22.77
N PHE A 501 5.72 -7.01 -22.58
CA PHE A 501 5.30 -6.32 -21.36
C PHE A 501 4.64 -4.98 -21.66
N PRO A 502 3.57 -4.62 -20.92
CA PRO A 502 2.85 -3.37 -21.12
C PRO A 502 3.68 -2.18 -20.63
N LEU A 503 3.52 -1.06 -21.29
CA LEU A 503 4.16 0.21 -20.95
C LEU A 503 3.13 1.21 -20.42
N GLU A 504 3.24 1.57 -19.16
CA GLU A 504 2.42 2.59 -18.53
C GLU A 504 2.86 3.99 -18.98
N ASN A 505 1.95 4.82 -19.47
CA ASN A 505 2.27 6.21 -19.80
C ASN A 505 2.38 7.05 -18.52
N ILE A 506 3.55 7.61 -18.24
CA ILE A 506 3.80 8.44 -17.04
C ILE A 506 3.91 9.92 -17.35
N GLU A 507 4.30 10.29 -18.59
CA GLU A 507 4.40 11.66 -19.09
C GLU A 507 4.28 11.66 -20.61
N LYS A 508 4.22 12.84 -21.23
CA LYS A 508 4.27 12.96 -22.69
C LYS A 508 5.53 12.25 -23.24
N ASN A 509 5.34 11.29 -24.14
CA ASN A 509 6.38 10.46 -24.76
C ASN A 509 7.19 9.59 -23.78
N LYS A 510 6.81 9.49 -22.51
CA LYS A 510 7.53 8.74 -21.48
C LYS A 510 6.67 7.64 -20.90
N TYR A 511 7.22 6.45 -20.89
CA TYR A 511 6.53 5.23 -20.48
C TYR A 511 7.41 4.45 -19.51
N ARG A 512 6.80 3.61 -18.67
CA ARG A 512 7.53 2.72 -17.75
C ARG A 512 6.96 1.31 -17.72
N PHE A 513 7.81 0.38 -17.32
CA PHE A 513 7.42 -0.94 -16.86
C PHE A 513 8.09 -1.18 -15.50
N GLU A 514 7.31 -1.04 -14.43
CA GLU A 514 7.80 -0.99 -13.05
C GLU A 514 8.45 -2.29 -12.60
N GLN A 515 7.90 -3.45 -13.03
CA GLN A 515 8.39 -4.77 -12.61
C GLN A 515 9.84 -5.06 -13.00
N ALA A 516 10.36 -4.41 -14.03
CA ALA A 516 11.74 -4.58 -14.51
C ALA A 516 12.59 -3.30 -14.42
N ASP A 517 12.13 -2.27 -13.69
CA ASP A 517 12.79 -0.95 -13.58
C ASP A 517 13.13 -0.33 -14.95
N ILE A 518 12.18 -0.47 -15.90
CA ILE A 518 12.32 0.06 -17.25
C ILE A 518 11.58 1.39 -17.35
N VAL A 519 12.28 2.44 -17.84
CA VAL A 519 11.67 3.69 -18.31
C VAL A 519 12.10 3.92 -19.75
N ILE A 520 11.14 4.19 -20.61
CA ILE A 520 11.36 4.51 -22.03
C ILE A 520 10.91 5.95 -22.29
N LEU A 521 11.82 6.79 -22.78
CA LEU A 521 11.51 8.11 -23.29
C LEU A 521 11.65 8.09 -24.81
N PHE A 522 10.52 8.19 -25.51
CA PHE A 522 10.51 8.28 -26.97
C PHE A 522 10.85 9.69 -27.45
N ILE A 523 11.59 9.78 -28.53
CA ILE A 523 11.96 11.00 -29.23
C ILE A 523 11.51 10.84 -30.69
N PRO A 524 10.20 10.98 -30.99
CA PRO A 524 9.64 10.66 -32.30
C PRO A 524 10.26 11.45 -33.45
N GLU A 525 10.64 12.71 -33.20
CA GLU A 525 11.22 13.62 -34.20
C GLU A 525 12.55 13.08 -34.77
N SER A 526 13.35 12.40 -33.93
CA SER A 526 14.63 11.79 -34.34
C SER A 526 14.53 10.28 -34.57
N LYS A 527 13.33 9.69 -34.45
CA LYS A 527 13.11 8.24 -34.52
C LYS A 527 14.00 7.46 -33.51
N GLN A 528 14.10 7.98 -32.31
CA GLN A 528 14.93 7.42 -31.23
C GLN A 528 14.09 7.15 -29.99
N MET A 529 14.64 6.34 -29.11
CA MET A 529 14.17 6.26 -27.71
C MET A 529 15.34 6.10 -26.75
N GLN A 530 15.18 6.62 -25.56
CA GLN A 530 16.08 6.34 -24.43
C GLN A 530 15.46 5.23 -23.59
N LEU A 531 16.17 4.13 -23.43
CA LEU A 531 15.86 3.07 -22.49
C LEU A 531 16.68 3.30 -21.23
N ILE A 532 16.00 3.48 -20.12
CA ILE A 532 16.61 3.63 -18.80
C ILE A 532 16.28 2.37 -18.01
N GLN A 533 17.31 1.65 -17.59
CA GLN A 533 17.16 0.43 -16.79
C GLN A 533 18.36 0.26 -15.86
N ASN A 534 18.12 -0.10 -14.61
CA ASN A 534 19.17 -0.31 -13.58
C ASN A 534 20.14 0.89 -13.48
N GLY A 535 19.62 2.12 -13.59
CA GLY A 535 20.41 3.35 -13.50
C GLY A 535 21.30 3.66 -14.73
N LYS A 536 21.20 2.87 -15.80
CA LYS A 536 21.88 3.12 -17.09
C LYS A 536 20.88 3.64 -18.12
N THR A 537 21.33 4.55 -18.95
CA THR A 537 20.54 5.09 -20.06
C THR A 537 21.19 4.67 -21.38
N TYR A 538 20.40 4.06 -22.23
CA TYR A 538 20.80 3.62 -23.58
C TYR A 538 20.01 4.40 -24.61
N LEU A 539 20.67 4.87 -25.65
CA LEU A 539 20.01 5.49 -26.78
C LEU A 539 19.84 4.46 -27.91
N LEU A 540 18.57 4.16 -28.24
CA LEU A 540 18.22 3.22 -29.30
C LEU A 540 17.67 3.98 -30.49
N ASN A 541 18.03 3.52 -31.68
CA ASN A 541 17.55 4.05 -32.97
C ASN A 541 16.46 3.13 -33.52
N LYS A 542 15.37 3.73 -34.00
CA LYS A 542 14.32 3.01 -34.72
C LYS A 542 14.83 2.59 -36.09
N LYS A 543 14.66 1.32 -36.44
CA LYS A 543 14.96 0.78 -37.76
C LYS A 543 14.08 1.36 -38.85
#